data_9c74969d9d4acf7f5dfa7176e6f58e53
#
_entry.id   9c74969d9d4acf7f5dfa7176e6f58e53
#
_cell.length_a   1.000
_cell.length_b   1.000
_cell.length_c   1.000
_cell.angle_alpha   90.00
_cell.angle_beta   90.00
_cell.angle_gamma   90.00
#
_symmetry.space_group_name_H-M   'P 1'
#
loop_
_entity.id
_entity.type
_entity.pdbx_description
1 polymer ?
#
loop_
_entity_poly.entity_id
_entity_poly.type
_entity_poly.pdbx_seq_one_letter_code
_entity_poly.pdbx_strand_id
1 'polypeptide(L)'
;MILSALGSCLLSAALAAAPEAVVEPVPTAAADTVTAPEPAPARPAPSRLGPARRSVKLVVYDRAGKLLDLEGFLSFIGRADRSAGADQNLSGIFLTPPDDPAAAQRPLLEQKGELIVLSWEKLPQAALSLPWPVAEDGFSTVWADKSGAGYSDGDALFLNEELAITQYRLFKESLRKRTTDWSPIYKPGAKARKTAEEAQSLMAAAHAEKGGAARARAFDAALTAVSLAWQKMLFEHGLQTALNSKRKAGLRFGLTIDETIFKRLDHYDNLISAIKRSGANWVRLVFRSNPEDFTYASMRSFTEYDSMVAELREQDLRVMGTVLETGQWPRTMTPQVYAERTKNLVLHYKNQIRSWEVGSEINGDWLGGVSAPLSLDQVYRIYSAGAAKVKEIDPSLETVATLYWWDGTAPDAAHSLFGWLKRYSREGFGRSIDVLSISLQPDDNPVGMALETIFARAAAEVPAKSLLLGSLGYAEKDKLQGYWWLRPDNVEAAREDLLVFSATASCAMPDSLCGGFWWQTLEQMLPSKKRTTGLFRSYMKTLEQLGR
;
A
#
# COMPACT_ATOMS: atom_id res chain seq x y z
N MET A 1 2.37 -11.75 -4.50
CA MET A 1 1.81 -12.88 -5.30
C MET A 1 1.97 -12.75 -6.80
N ILE A 2 2.08 -11.59 -7.37
CA ILE A 2 2.57 -11.43 -8.76
C ILE A 2 3.98 -12.01 -8.88
N LEU A 3 4.80 -11.94 -7.85
CA LEU A 3 6.15 -12.50 -7.78
C LEU A 3 6.21 -14.05 -7.78
N SER A 4 5.24 -14.76 -7.21
CA SER A 4 5.27 -16.22 -7.18
C SER A 4 4.75 -16.89 -8.46
N ALA A 5 3.97 -16.17 -9.27
CA ALA A 5 3.47 -16.70 -10.55
C ALA A 5 4.46 -16.56 -11.72
N LEU A 6 5.44 -15.66 -11.59
CA LEU A 6 6.49 -15.44 -12.61
C LEU A 6 7.75 -16.29 -12.39
N GLY A 7 7.94 -16.86 -11.21
CA GLY A 7 9.13 -17.64 -10.87
C GLY A 7 9.19 -19.06 -11.44
N SER A 8 8.13 -19.58 -12.04
CA SER A 8 8.06 -20.99 -12.47
C SER A 8 8.22 -21.22 -13.99
N CYS A 9 8.46 -20.21 -14.80
CA CYS A 9 8.56 -20.34 -16.26
C CYS A 9 9.93 -20.00 -16.87
N LEU A 10 10.98 -19.79 -16.09
CA LEU A 10 12.30 -19.44 -16.64
C LEU A 10 13.40 -20.41 -16.19
N LEU A 11 13.27 -21.68 -16.51
CA LEU A 11 14.40 -22.62 -16.48
C LEU A 11 14.30 -23.55 -17.70
N SER A 12 14.75 -23.09 -18.84
CA SER A 12 15.30 -23.87 -19.95
C SER A 12 15.57 -22.97 -21.15
N ALA A 13 16.75 -22.37 -21.21
CA ALA A 13 17.39 -22.01 -22.47
C ALA A 13 18.91 -22.08 -22.29
N ALA A 14 19.52 -22.96 -23.06
CA ALA A 14 20.92 -23.34 -22.99
C ALA A 14 21.87 -22.20 -23.42
N LEU A 15 23.00 -22.15 -22.74
CA LEU A 15 24.19 -21.38 -23.14
C LEU A 15 24.67 -21.83 -24.53
N ALA A 16 24.84 -20.85 -25.42
CA ALA A 16 25.73 -20.96 -26.57
C ALA A 16 26.80 -19.87 -26.43
N ALA A 17 28.04 -20.31 -26.28
CA ALA A 17 29.22 -19.45 -26.14
C ALA A 17 29.60 -18.83 -27.51
N ALA A 18 29.91 -17.55 -27.52
CA ALA A 18 30.57 -16.86 -28.64
C ALA A 18 32.06 -16.61 -28.29
N PRO A 19 32.97 -16.64 -29.28
CA PRO A 19 34.41 -16.67 -29.03
C PRO A 19 35.01 -15.29 -28.68
N GLU A 20 36.03 -15.36 -27.81
CA GLU A 20 36.84 -14.23 -27.38
C GLU A 20 37.69 -13.66 -28.55
N ALA A 21 37.67 -12.35 -28.69
CA ALA A 21 38.58 -11.61 -29.58
C ALA A 21 39.88 -11.27 -28.82
N VAL A 22 40.98 -11.73 -29.36
CA VAL A 22 42.35 -11.44 -28.88
C VAL A 22 42.74 -10.01 -29.29
N VAL A 23 43.08 -9.19 -28.29
CA VAL A 23 43.65 -7.84 -28.49
C VAL A 23 45.15 -7.90 -28.23
N GLU A 24 45.96 -7.57 -29.25
CA GLU A 24 47.42 -7.44 -29.14
C GLU A 24 47.81 -6.16 -28.35
N PRO A 25 48.91 -6.21 -27.59
CA PRO A 25 49.35 -5.03 -26.83
C PRO A 25 50.19 -4.06 -27.66
N VAL A 26 49.90 -2.76 -27.48
CA VAL A 26 50.65 -1.64 -28.05
C VAL A 26 51.89 -1.36 -27.18
N PRO A 27 53.07 -1.12 -27.74
CA PRO A 27 54.28 -0.89 -26.96
C PRO A 27 54.32 0.52 -26.34
N THR A 28 54.61 0.59 -25.06
CA THR A 28 54.81 1.80 -24.28
C THR A 28 56.23 2.35 -24.45
N ALA A 29 56.34 3.63 -24.81
CA ALA A 29 57.61 4.37 -24.84
C ALA A 29 58.06 4.71 -23.41
N ALA A 30 59.36 4.58 -23.16
CA ALA A 30 60.01 4.90 -21.90
C ALA A 30 59.97 6.41 -21.62
N ALA A 31 59.54 6.78 -20.43
CA ALA A 31 59.63 8.15 -19.91
C ALA A 31 60.62 8.22 -18.75
N ASP A 32 61.50 9.23 -18.84
CA ASP A 32 62.55 9.51 -17.90
C ASP A 32 62.05 9.75 -16.47
N THR A 33 62.71 9.12 -15.51
CA THR A 33 62.50 9.28 -14.08
C THR A 33 63.08 10.61 -13.57
N VAL A 34 62.19 11.54 -13.25
CA VAL A 34 62.51 12.72 -12.42
C VAL A 34 62.14 12.35 -10.96
N THR A 35 63.13 12.24 -10.11
CA THR A 35 62.93 12.01 -8.66
C THR A 35 62.34 13.27 -8.02
N ALA A 36 61.12 13.15 -7.53
CA ALA A 36 60.45 14.17 -6.71
C ALA A 36 60.91 14.05 -5.24
N PRO A 37 60.96 15.13 -4.45
CA PRO A 37 61.32 15.11 -3.05
C PRO A 37 60.28 14.43 -2.21
N GLU A 38 60.75 13.68 -1.19
CA GLU A 38 59.97 12.92 -0.24
C GLU A 38 58.89 13.79 0.48
N PRO A 39 57.61 13.43 0.43
CA PRO A 39 56.59 14.21 1.12
C PRO A 39 56.70 14.08 2.63
N ALA A 40 56.61 15.21 3.35
CA ALA A 40 56.57 15.27 4.79
C ALA A 40 55.44 14.39 5.35
N PRO A 41 55.61 13.77 6.55
CA PRO A 41 54.63 12.86 7.10
C PRO A 41 53.26 13.56 7.26
N ALA A 42 52.25 13.01 6.59
CA ALA A 42 50.88 13.51 6.64
C ALA A 42 50.37 13.47 8.09
N ARG A 43 49.89 14.62 8.60
CA ARG A 43 49.14 14.65 9.83
C ARG A 43 47.97 13.67 9.71
N PRO A 44 47.73 12.82 10.75
CA PRO A 44 46.58 11.93 10.74
C PRO A 44 45.34 12.78 10.56
N ALA A 45 44.56 12.50 9.51
CA ALA A 45 43.26 13.11 9.29
C ALA A 45 42.39 12.86 10.53
N PRO A 46 41.62 13.86 11.00
CA PRO A 46 40.72 13.63 12.11
C PRO A 46 39.79 12.47 11.73
N SER A 47 39.80 11.43 12.56
CA SER A 47 38.89 10.30 12.41
C SER A 47 37.48 10.89 12.37
N ARG A 48 36.84 10.85 11.19
CA ARG A 48 35.41 11.12 11.11
C ARG A 48 34.73 10.00 11.92
N LEU A 49 34.47 10.28 13.18
CA LEU A 49 33.52 9.48 13.93
C LEU A 49 32.25 9.44 13.08
N GLY A 50 31.87 8.25 12.65
CA GLY A 50 30.60 8.06 11.98
C GLY A 50 29.45 8.60 12.85
N PRO A 51 28.29 8.91 12.31
CA PRO A 51 27.17 9.44 13.08
C PRO A 51 26.93 8.50 14.28
N ALA A 52 26.82 9.08 15.48
CA ALA A 52 26.64 8.31 16.71
C ALA A 52 25.39 7.43 16.57
N ARG A 53 25.59 6.12 16.70
CA ARG A 53 24.51 5.15 16.62
C ARG A 53 23.66 5.24 17.88
N ARG A 54 22.36 5.45 17.72
CA ARG A 54 21.37 5.47 18.80
C ARG A 54 20.72 4.10 18.94
N SER A 55 20.24 3.78 20.12
CA SER A 55 19.60 2.50 20.40
C SER A 55 18.54 2.60 21.46
N VAL A 56 17.54 1.74 21.37
CA VAL A 56 16.53 1.50 22.40
C VAL A 56 16.45 0.02 22.72
N LYS A 57 16.06 -0.28 23.97
CA LYS A 57 15.89 -1.65 24.45
C LYS A 57 14.40 -1.99 24.39
N LEU A 58 14.05 -3.10 23.75
CA LEU A 58 12.69 -3.59 23.70
C LEU A 58 12.47 -4.75 24.65
N VAL A 59 11.39 -4.71 25.40
CA VAL A 59 10.80 -5.83 26.14
C VAL A 59 9.47 -6.15 25.45
N VAL A 60 9.33 -7.36 24.93
CA VAL A 60 8.19 -7.77 24.11
C VAL A 60 7.66 -9.10 24.60
N TYR A 61 6.36 -9.22 24.71
CA TYR A 61 5.70 -10.48 25.07
C TYR A 61 4.73 -10.91 23.97
N ASP A 62 4.57 -12.21 23.80
CA ASP A 62 3.49 -12.76 23.01
C ASP A 62 2.13 -12.66 23.73
N ARG A 63 1.07 -13.07 23.07
CA ARG A 63 -0.29 -13.07 23.64
C ARG A 63 -0.49 -13.99 24.85
N ALA A 64 0.32 -15.05 24.95
CA ALA A 64 0.31 -15.95 26.10
C ALA A 64 1.06 -15.34 27.32
N GLY A 65 1.79 -14.25 27.10
CA GLY A 65 2.62 -13.61 28.11
C GLY A 65 4.02 -14.23 28.23
N LYS A 66 4.49 -14.92 27.19
CA LYS A 66 5.87 -15.37 27.09
C LYS A 66 6.75 -14.22 26.62
N LEU A 67 7.83 -13.95 27.33
CA LEU A 67 8.87 -13.01 26.90
C LEU A 67 9.51 -13.53 25.59
N LEU A 68 9.61 -12.67 24.58
CA LEU A 68 10.15 -13.01 23.28
C LEU A 68 11.64 -12.59 23.19
N ASP A 69 12.46 -13.49 22.67
CA ASP A 69 13.76 -13.16 22.10
C ASP A 69 13.61 -12.60 20.69
N LEU A 70 14.69 -12.23 20.03
CA LEU A 70 14.67 -11.63 18.71
C LEU A 70 14.02 -12.53 17.65
N GLU A 71 14.35 -13.82 17.66
CA GLU A 71 13.78 -14.79 16.72
C GLU A 71 12.27 -14.95 16.96
N GLY A 72 11.87 -15.11 18.20
CA GLY A 72 10.46 -15.19 18.60
C GLY A 72 9.69 -13.92 18.23
N PHE A 73 10.28 -12.74 18.42
CA PHE A 73 9.67 -11.47 18.05
C PHE A 73 9.48 -11.34 16.55
N LEU A 74 10.52 -11.60 15.74
CA LEU A 74 10.43 -11.57 14.29
C LEU A 74 9.40 -12.58 13.75
N SER A 75 9.37 -13.78 14.33
CA SER A 75 8.35 -14.78 14.02
C SER A 75 6.93 -14.30 14.38
N PHE A 76 6.78 -13.65 15.54
CA PHE A 76 5.48 -13.17 16.04
C PHE A 76 4.87 -12.07 15.16
N ILE A 77 5.69 -11.15 14.62
CA ILE A 77 5.25 -10.06 13.75
C ILE A 77 5.41 -10.38 12.26
N GLY A 78 6.08 -11.49 11.94
CA GLY A 78 6.38 -11.89 10.57
C GLY A 78 5.26 -12.68 9.92
N ARG A 79 5.46 -12.97 8.65
CA ARG A 79 4.58 -13.84 7.87
C ARG A 79 5.00 -15.31 8.10
N ALA A 80 4.01 -16.18 8.21
CA ALA A 80 4.26 -17.62 8.42
C ALA A 80 4.98 -18.29 7.24
N ASP A 81 4.85 -17.73 6.02
CA ASP A 81 5.51 -18.22 4.80
C ASP A 81 6.93 -17.68 4.60
N ARG A 82 7.35 -16.76 5.43
CA ARG A 82 8.74 -16.28 5.39
C ARG A 82 9.65 -17.35 5.96
N SER A 83 10.22 -18.15 5.08
CA SER A 83 11.43 -18.94 5.34
C SER A 83 12.64 -18.06 5.71
N ALA A 84 12.45 -16.81 5.70
CA ALA A 84 13.39 -15.75 5.95
C ALA A 84 13.49 -15.39 7.43
N GLY A 85 13.62 -16.35 8.30
CA GLY A 85 14.20 -16.09 9.62
C GLY A 85 15.58 -15.43 9.54
N ALA A 86 16.08 -15.18 8.35
CA ALA A 86 17.40 -14.64 8.10
C ALA A 86 17.42 -13.17 7.63
N ASP A 87 16.39 -12.66 6.97
CA ASP A 87 16.48 -11.29 6.46
C ASP A 87 15.72 -10.29 7.33
N GLN A 88 16.40 -9.74 8.33
CA GLN A 88 15.89 -8.67 9.18
C GLN A 88 15.41 -7.44 8.39
N ASN A 89 15.84 -7.27 7.14
CA ASN A 89 15.41 -6.19 6.28
C ASN A 89 13.95 -6.34 5.83
N LEU A 90 13.38 -7.53 5.96
CA LEU A 90 11.97 -7.80 5.63
C LEU A 90 11.08 -7.92 6.86
N SER A 91 11.55 -7.52 8.04
CA SER A 91 10.78 -7.60 9.30
C SER A 91 9.50 -6.78 9.32
N GLY A 92 9.34 -5.86 8.39
CA GLY A 92 8.21 -4.91 8.40
C GLY A 92 8.37 -3.78 9.43
N ILE A 93 9.51 -3.67 10.11
CA ILE A 93 9.76 -2.63 11.11
C ILE A 93 10.41 -1.41 10.47
N PHE A 94 9.79 -0.25 10.67
CA PHE A 94 10.35 1.04 10.30
C PHE A 94 10.47 1.98 11.49
N LEU A 95 11.49 2.82 11.43
CA LEU A 95 11.65 3.99 12.28
C LEU A 95 11.40 5.25 11.45
N THR A 96 10.61 6.15 12.01
CA THR A 96 10.32 7.45 11.41
C THR A 96 10.57 8.55 12.43
N PRO A 97 10.87 9.79 12.04
CA PRO A 97 10.67 10.91 12.95
C PRO A 97 9.22 10.93 13.46
N PRO A 98 8.94 11.33 14.70
CA PRO A 98 7.58 11.32 15.23
C PRO A 98 6.59 12.18 14.43
N ASP A 99 7.08 13.22 13.80
CA ASP A 99 6.33 14.19 12.98
C ASP A 99 6.44 13.97 11.47
N ASP A 100 7.30 13.07 11.01
CA ASP A 100 7.58 12.87 9.59
C ASP A 100 7.67 11.38 9.19
N PRO A 101 6.55 10.74 8.92
CA PRO A 101 6.52 9.33 8.56
C PRO A 101 7.24 9.00 7.24
N ALA A 102 7.50 10.01 6.41
CA ALA A 102 8.14 9.82 5.11
C ALA A 102 9.68 9.74 5.19
N ALA A 103 10.27 10.09 6.33
CA ALA A 103 11.71 9.92 6.57
C ALA A 103 12.03 8.58 7.24
N ALA A 104 11.38 7.50 6.75
CA ALA A 104 11.54 6.17 7.32
C ALA A 104 12.95 5.61 7.12
N GLN A 105 13.40 4.83 8.09
CA GLN A 105 14.60 4.00 7.97
C GLN A 105 14.40 2.65 8.67
N ARG A 106 15.09 1.63 8.19
CA ARG A 106 15.11 0.33 8.85
C ARG A 106 16.06 0.35 10.03
N PRO A 107 15.65 -0.18 11.20
CA PRO A 107 16.55 -0.38 12.32
C PRO A 107 17.45 -1.57 12.08
N LEU A 108 18.59 -1.60 12.78
CA LEU A 108 19.30 -2.84 13.05
C LEU A 108 18.77 -3.43 14.35
N LEU A 109 18.46 -4.73 14.33
CA LEU A 109 17.97 -5.49 15.49
C LEU A 109 19.05 -6.46 15.96
N GLU A 110 19.31 -6.49 17.25
CA GLU A 110 20.30 -7.37 17.88
C GLU A 110 19.73 -7.94 19.18
N GLN A 111 20.05 -9.22 19.46
CA GLN A 111 19.78 -9.79 20.78
C GLN A 111 20.93 -9.45 21.73
N LYS A 112 20.62 -8.86 22.90
CA LYS A 112 21.59 -8.60 23.98
C LYS A 112 21.07 -9.13 25.32
N GLY A 113 21.48 -10.34 25.68
CA GLY A 113 20.90 -11.07 26.81
C GLY A 113 19.43 -11.38 26.56
N GLU A 114 18.56 -10.99 27.48
CA GLU A 114 17.11 -11.15 27.35
C GLU A 114 16.41 -9.98 26.61
N LEU A 115 17.17 -8.96 26.20
CA LEU A 115 16.64 -7.77 25.58
C LEU A 115 16.89 -7.76 24.09
N ILE A 116 15.92 -7.29 23.33
CA ILE A 116 16.07 -6.92 21.93
C ILE A 116 16.54 -5.48 21.89
N VAL A 117 17.62 -5.21 21.16
CA VAL A 117 18.15 -3.86 20.95
C VAL A 117 17.87 -3.44 19.52
N LEU A 118 17.17 -2.34 19.38
CA LEU A 118 16.87 -1.71 18.10
C LEU A 118 17.74 -0.46 17.98
N SER A 119 18.51 -0.34 16.89
CA SER A 119 19.45 0.76 16.71
C SER A 119 19.36 1.41 15.34
N TRP A 120 19.69 2.72 15.30
CA TRP A 120 19.64 3.56 14.10
C TRP A 120 20.67 4.70 14.14
N GLU A 121 20.88 5.40 13.01
CA GLU A 121 21.95 6.41 12.90
C GLU A 121 21.46 7.84 12.62
N LYS A 122 20.41 8.00 11.82
CA LYS A 122 20.10 9.31 11.20
C LYS A 122 19.09 10.16 11.96
N LEU A 123 18.18 9.55 12.73
CA LEU A 123 17.11 10.30 13.39
C LEU A 123 17.53 10.70 14.81
N PRO A 124 17.27 11.95 15.25
CA PRO A 124 17.50 12.35 16.65
C PRO A 124 16.56 11.63 17.61
N GLN A 125 15.31 11.46 17.20
CA GLN A 125 14.25 10.72 17.86
C GLN A 125 13.51 9.89 16.84
N ALA A 126 12.98 8.74 17.23
CA ALA A 126 12.29 7.83 16.34
C ALA A 126 10.95 7.36 16.92
N ALA A 127 9.93 7.32 16.09
CA ALA A 127 8.73 6.53 16.28
C ALA A 127 8.91 5.17 15.56
N LEU A 128 8.23 4.15 16.04
CA LEU A 128 8.29 2.79 15.52
C LEU A 128 7.00 2.48 14.78
N SER A 129 7.10 1.93 13.57
CA SER A 129 6.01 1.33 12.80
C SER A 129 6.29 -0.13 12.57
N LEU A 130 5.31 -1.00 12.80
CA LEU A 130 5.46 -2.45 12.59
C LEU A 130 4.11 -3.13 12.37
N PRO A 131 4.10 -4.30 11.69
CA PRO A 131 2.94 -5.16 11.69
C PRO A 131 2.79 -5.81 13.08
N TRP A 132 1.56 -5.87 13.58
CA TRP A 132 1.28 -6.47 14.86
C TRP A 132 0.02 -7.33 14.79
N PRO A 133 0.04 -8.54 15.31
CA PRO A 133 -1.15 -9.37 15.36
C PRO A 133 -2.11 -8.83 16.41
N VAL A 134 -3.36 -8.57 16.01
CA VAL A 134 -4.41 -8.01 16.85
C VAL A 134 -5.51 -9.06 17.04
N ALA A 135 -5.30 -9.96 17.98
CA ALA A 135 -6.22 -11.07 18.31
C ALA A 135 -6.84 -11.72 17.05
N GLU A 136 -8.16 -11.89 17.04
CA GLU A 136 -8.89 -12.51 15.93
C GLU A 136 -9.09 -11.57 14.74
N ASP A 137 -8.72 -10.29 14.87
CA ASP A 137 -8.82 -9.29 13.80
C ASP A 137 -7.70 -9.40 12.74
N GLY A 138 -6.74 -10.28 12.96
CA GLY A 138 -5.59 -10.44 12.08
C GLY A 138 -4.46 -9.45 12.35
N PHE A 139 -3.67 -9.13 11.33
CA PHE A 139 -2.56 -8.20 11.45
C PHE A 139 -2.97 -6.76 11.13
N SER A 140 -2.41 -5.83 11.90
CA SER A 140 -2.56 -4.39 11.68
C SER A 140 -1.19 -3.73 11.65
N THR A 141 -0.99 -2.74 10.80
CA THR A 141 0.14 -1.82 10.98
C THR A 141 -0.17 -0.89 12.13
N VAL A 142 0.73 -0.84 13.12
CA VAL A 142 0.59 -0.05 14.35
C VAL A 142 1.85 0.76 14.60
N TRP A 143 1.72 1.80 15.40
CA TRP A 143 2.81 2.70 15.77
C TRP A 143 3.03 2.75 17.26
N ALA A 144 4.29 2.96 17.66
CA ALA A 144 4.68 3.37 19.00
C ALA A 144 5.52 4.65 18.88
N ASP A 145 5.09 5.73 19.53
CA ASP A 145 5.67 7.06 19.34
C ASP A 145 5.93 7.84 20.63
N LYS A 146 5.89 7.16 21.78
CA LYS A 146 6.08 7.79 23.10
C LYS A 146 5.19 9.04 23.27
N SER A 147 3.91 8.88 23.00
CA SER A 147 2.92 9.97 23.02
C SER A 147 3.23 11.14 22.08
N GLY A 148 3.91 10.88 20.96
CA GLY A 148 4.30 11.86 19.95
C GLY A 148 5.68 12.46 20.13
N ALA A 149 6.40 12.15 21.22
CA ALA A 149 7.75 12.66 21.46
C ALA A 149 8.85 11.87 20.71
N GLY A 150 8.58 10.60 20.37
CA GLY A 150 9.57 9.67 19.85
C GLY A 150 10.55 9.18 20.91
N TYR A 151 11.25 8.11 20.56
CA TYR A 151 12.26 7.48 21.42
C TYR A 151 13.65 8.05 21.15
N SER A 152 14.39 8.24 22.23
CA SER A 152 15.78 8.72 22.24
C SER A 152 16.74 7.59 22.54
N ASP A 153 18.04 7.83 22.33
CA ASP A 153 19.09 6.88 22.71
C ASP A 153 19.03 6.52 24.20
N GLY A 154 19.11 5.22 24.48
CA GLY A 154 19.06 4.67 25.82
C GLY A 154 17.66 4.42 26.40
N ASP A 155 16.59 4.81 25.72
CA ASP A 155 15.22 4.51 26.16
C ASP A 155 14.99 2.99 26.24
N ALA A 156 14.09 2.59 27.13
CA ALA A 156 13.58 1.22 27.22
C ALA A 156 12.08 1.21 26.95
N LEU A 157 11.63 0.33 26.05
CA LEU A 157 10.24 0.21 25.64
C LEU A 157 9.67 -1.12 26.12
N PHE A 158 8.57 -1.04 26.83
CA PHE A 158 7.66 -2.16 27.00
C PHE A 158 6.68 -2.13 25.83
N LEU A 159 7.00 -2.89 24.76
CA LEU A 159 6.40 -2.66 23.44
C LEU A 159 4.87 -2.85 23.43
N ASN A 160 4.34 -3.89 24.06
CA ASN A 160 2.90 -4.14 24.17
C ASN A 160 2.14 -2.91 24.71
N GLU A 161 2.69 -2.26 25.75
CA GLU A 161 2.12 -1.07 26.35
C GLU A 161 2.19 0.14 25.41
N GLU A 162 3.36 0.42 24.85
CA GLU A 162 3.58 1.59 23.99
C GLU A 162 2.70 1.55 22.74
N LEU A 163 2.51 0.35 22.15
CA LEU A 163 1.59 0.17 21.04
C LEU A 163 0.15 0.49 21.45
N ALA A 164 -0.33 -0.07 22.56
CA ALA A 164 -1.68 0.15 23.02
C ALA A 164 -1.94 1.64 23.37
N ILE A 165 -1.02 2.29 24.06
CA ILE A 165 -1.11 3.71 24.43
C ILE A 165 -1.16 4.59 23.18
N THR A 166 -0.27 4.36 22.22
CA THR A 166 -0.22 5.15 20.98
C THR A 166 -1.50 4.98 20.18
N GLN A 167 -1.95 3.73 19.98
CA GLN A 167 -3.17 3.47 19.21
C GLN A 167 -4.42 4.03 19.91
N TYR A 168 -4.51 3.94 21.23
CA TYR A 168 -5.62 4.52 21.98
C TYR A 168 -5.64 6.06 21.90
N ARG A 169 -4.49 6.71 21.96
CA ARG A 169 -4.37 8.17 21.76
C ARG A 169 -4.86 8.57 20.37
N LEU A 170 -4.39 7.88 19.33
CA LEU A 170 -4.78 8.15 17.95
C LEU A 170 -6.28 7.92 17.73
N PHE A 171 -6.83 6.84 18.29
CA PHE A 171 -8.27 6.56 18.26
C PHE A 171 -9.09 7.69 18.89
N LYS A 172 -8.71 8.15 20.09
CA LYS A 172 -9.41 9.27 20.76
C LYS A 172 -9.37 10.56 19.94
N GLU A 173 -8.23 10.86 19.36
CA GLU A 173 -8.07 12.02 18.48
C GLU A 173 -8.96 11.91 17.24
N SER A 174 -8.98 10.74 16.59
CA SER A 174 -9.84 10.45 15.46
C SER A 174 -11.32 10.59 15.83
N LEU A 175 -11.75 9.99 16.93
CA LEU A 175 -13.14 10.09 17.41
C LEU A 175 -13.53 11.56 17.65
N ARG A 176 -12.67 12.35 18.32
CA ARG A 176 -12.90 13.77 18.54
C ARG A 176 -13.07 14.52 17.21
N LYS A 177 -12.11 14.40 16.29
CA LYS A 177 -12.17 15.06 14.98
C LYS A 177 -13.47 14.74 14.23
N ARG A 178 -13.89 13.49 14.24
CA ARG A 178 -15.13 13.03 13.56
C ARG A 178 -16.39 13.55 14.19
N THR A 179 -16.40 13.70 15.51
CA THR A 179 -17.60 14.16 16.26
C THR A 179 -17.69 15.68 16.37
N THR A 180 -16.62 16.43 16.07
CA THR A 180 -16.58 17.89 16.21
C THR A 180 -16.21 18.64 14.94
N ASP A 181 -15.25 18.14 14.16
CA ASP A 181 -14.58 18.95 13.14
C ASP A 181 -14.95 18.54 11.70
N TRP A 182 -15.16 17.25 11.43
CA TRP A 182 -15.35 16.74 10.09
C TRP A 182 -16.82 16.80 9.63
N SER A 183 -17.03 16.98 8.34
CA SER A 183 -18.37 17.00 7.75
C SER A 183 -18.53 15.77 6.80
N PRO A 184 -19.59 14.97 6.96
CA PRO A 184 -20.65 15.09 7.99
C PRO A 184 -20.16 14.74 9.38
N ILE A 185 -20.70 15.39 10.40
CA ILE A 185 -20.39 15.08 11.80
C ILE A 185 -20.83 13.65 12.12
N TYR A 186 -19.93 12.87 12.64
CA TYR A 186 -20.20 11.50 13.07
C TYR A 186 -21.06 11.47 14.33
N LYS A 187 -22.11 10.67 14.30
CA LYS A 187 -23.00 10.41 15.44
C LYS A 187 -22.85 8.97 15.89
N PRO A 188 -22.04 8.69 16.94
CA PRO A 188 -21.80 7.33 17.38
C PRO A 188 -23.10 6.60 17.77
N GLY A 189 -23.33 5.43 17.20
CA GLY A 189 -24.43 4.54 17.61
C GLY A 189 -24.16 3.89 18.96
N ALA A 190 -25.16 3.24 19.54
CA ALA A 190 -25.04 2.60 20.84
C ALA A 190 -23.91 1.55 20.90
N LYS A 191 -23.76 0.76 19.82
CA LYS A 191 -22.70 -0.26 19.74
C LYS A 191 -21.31 0.38 19.69
N ALA A 192 -21.11 1.45 18.90
CA ALA A 192 -19.82 2.13 18.83
C ALA A 192 -19.46 2.80 20.16
N ARG A 193 -20.41 3.42 20.84
CA ARG A 193 -20.19 3.95 22.19
C ARG A 193 -19.74 2.87 23.16
N LYS A 194 -20.46 1.74 23.19
CA LYS A 194 -20.12 0.62 24.06
C LYS A 194 -18.71 0.08 23.81
N THR A 195 -18.31 -0.10 22.55
CA THR A 195 -16.95 -0.57 22.23
C THR A 195 -15.88 0.46 22.60
N ALA A 196 -16.15 1.76 22.48
CA ALA A 196 -15.23 2.82 22.91
C ALA A 196 -15.08 2.86 24.45
N GLU A 197 -16.17 2.70 25.20
CA GLU A 197 -16.17 2.59 26.66
C GLU A 197 -15.41 1.35 27.13
N GLU A 198 -15.58 0.21 26.45
CA GLU A 198 -14.86 -1.02 26.73
C GLU A 198 -13.34 -0.85 26.51
N ALA A 199 -12.93 -0.24 25.38
CA ALA A 199 -11.54 0.07 25.11
C ALA A 199 -10.94 0.99 26.21
N GLN A 200 -11.68 2.00 26.64
CA GLN A 200 -11.27 2.88 27.75
C GLN A 200 -11.10 2.12 29.06
N SER A 201 -12.05 1.24 29.40
CA SER A 201 -12.01 0.45 30.63
C SER A 201 -10.82 -0.51 30.65
N LEU A 202 -10.57 -1.21 29.54
CA LEU A 202 -9.43 -2.12 29.41
C LEU A 202 -8.09 -1.39 29.44
N MET A 203 -7.97 -0.20 28.85
CA MET A 203 -6.78 0.63 28.97
C MET A 203 -6.51 1.04 30.43
N ALA A 204 -7.55 1.44 31.17
CA ALA A 204 -7.42 1.77 32.59
C ALA A 204 -7.00 0.57 33.43
N ALA A 205 -7.58 -0.62 33.17
CA ALA A 205 -7.19 -1.86 33.84
C ALA A 205 -5.74 -2.25 33.53
N ALA A 206 -5.31 -2.14 32.26
CA ALA A 206 -3.94 -2.45 31.84
C ALA A 206 -2.89 -1.57 32.55
N HIS A 207 -3.17 -0.28 32.76
CA HIS A 207 -2.30 0.61 33.52
C HIS A 207 -2.18 0.23 35.02
N ALA A 208 -3.16 -0.48 35.59
CA ALA A 208 -3.11 -0.92 36.96
C ALA A 208 -2.27 -2.20 37.16
N GLU A 209 -1.99 -2.94 36.08
CA GLU A 209 -1.22 -4.19 36.13
C GLU A 209 0.28 -3.91 36.36
N LYS A 210 0.88 -4.69 37.28
CA LYS A 210 2.28 -4.50 37.67
C LYS A 210 3.24 -5.60 37.21
N GLY A 211 2.73 -6.78 36.91
CA GLY A 211 3.55 -7.93 36.48
C GLY A 211 3.84 -7.90 34.98
N GLY A 212 5.08 -8.17 34.54
CA GLY A 212 5.50 -8.10 33.13
C GLY A 212 4.56 -8.86 32.18
N ALA A 213 4.37 -10.17 32.40
CA ALA A 213 3.50 -10.99 31.56
C ALA A 213 1.99 -10.63 31.70
N ALA A 214 1.52 -10.34 32.91
CA ALA A 214 0.13 -9.94 33.13
C ALA A 214 -0.15 -8.58 32.51
N ARG A 215 0.77 -7.62 32.68
CA ARG A 215 0.73 -6.30 32.06
C ARG A 215 0.69 -6.38 30.53
N ALA A 216 1.56 -7.20 29.92
CA ALA A 216 1.56 -7.42 28.47
C ALA A 216 0.21 -7.91 27.94
N ARG A 217 -0.34 -8.96 28.56
CA ARG A 217 -1.68 -9.48 28.19
C ARG A 217 -2.79 -8.46 28.34
N ALA A 218 -2.73 -7.63 29.40
CA ALA A 218 -3.72 -6.59 29.63
C ALA A 218 -3.66 -5.50 28.54
N PHE A 219 -2.44 -5.07 28.14
CA PHE A 219 -2.28 -4.11 27.05
C PHE A 219 -2.63 -4.70 25.68
N ASP A 220 -2.37 -5.99 25.40
CA ASP A 220 -2.81 -6.65 24.17
C ASP A 220 -4.35 -6.75 24.10
N ALA A 221 -5.00 -7.03 25.21
CA ALA A 221 -6.46 -7.01 25.29
C ALA A 221 -7.02 -5.60 25.06
N ALA A 222 -6.38 -4.59 25.64
CA ALA A 222 -6.73 -3.20 25.42
C ALA A 222 -6.52 -2.76 23.96
N LEU A 223 -5.39 -3.14 23.34
CA LEU A 223 -5.11 -2.87 21.93
C LEU A 223 -6.17 -3.51 21.02
N THR A 224 -6.57 -4.74 21.30
CA THR A 224 -7.65 -5.43 20.59
C THR A 224 -8.98 -4.66 20.70
N ALA A 225 -9.34 -4.23 21.89
CA ALA A 225 -10.57 -3.45 22.10
C ALA A 225 -10.51 -2.09 21.38
N VAL A 226 -9.35 -1.43 21.37
CA VAL A 226 -9.13 -0.19 20.62
C VAL A 226 -9.30 -0.43 19.12
N SER A 227 -8.74 -1.52 18.58
CA SER A 227 -8.90 -1.90 17.17
C SER A 227 -10.37 -2.07 16.80
N LEU A 228 -11.11 -2.85 17.57
CA LEU A 228 -12.54 -3.07 17.36
C LEU A 228 -13.36 -1.77 17.44
N ALA A 229 -13.07 -0.91 18.42
CA ALA A 229 -13.74 0.38 18.56
C ALA A 229 -13.46 1.30 17.36
N TRP A 230 -12.22 1.32 16.89
CA TRP A 230 -11.81 2.12 15.73
C TRP A 230 -12.46 1.61 14.44
N GLN A 231 -12.40 0.32 14.20
CA GLN A 231 -13.08 -0.31 13.04
C GLN A 231 -14.58 -0.02 13.05
N LYS A 232 -15.22 -0.15 14.21
CA LYS A 232 -16.65 0.12 14.37
C LYS A 232 -16.99 1.58 14.06
N MET A 233 -16.18 2.49 14.57
CA MET A 233 -16.32 3.94 14.30
C MET A 233 -16.17 4.24 12.81
N LEU A 234 -15.13 3.71 12.15
CA LEU A 234 -14.88 3.92 10.73
C LEU A 234 -16.05 3.38 9.89
N PHE A 235 -16.51 2.19 10.20
CA PHE A 235 -17.62 1.57 9.51
C PHE A 235 -18.93 2.36 9.66
N GLU A 236 -19.30 2.73 10.87
CA GLU A 236 -20.54 3.49 11.12
C GLU A 236 -20.47 4.90 10.49
N HIS A 237 -19.33 5.59 10.60
CA HIS A 237 -19.16 6.91 9.98
C HIS A 237 -19.16 6.80 8.47
N GLY A 238 -18.56 5.76 7.90
CA GLY A 238 -18.59 5.48 6.47
C GLY A 238 -20.01 5.31 5.95
N LEU A 239 -20.85 4.53 6.64
CA LEU A 239 -22.27 4.40 6.32
C LEU A 239 -23.00 5.76 6.39
N GLN A 240 -22.82 6.53 7.46
CA GLN A 240 -23.44 7.84 7.62
C GLN A 240 -23.03 8.79 6.50
N THR A 241 -21.76 8.77 6.09
CA THR A 241 -21.24 9.60 5.01
C THR A 241 -21.80 9.18 3.66
N ALA A 242 -21.81 7.88 3.34
CA ALA A 242 -22.30 7.35 2.08
C ALA A 242 -23.80 7.62 1.88
N LEU A 243 -24.57 7.55 2.96
CA LEU A 243 -26.01 7.84 2.93
C LEU A 243 -26.33 9.33 2.90
N ASN A 244 -25.34 10.20 3.14
CA ASN A 244 -25.53 11.64 3.06
C ASN A 244 -25.81 12.08 1.61
N SER A 245 -26.99 12.62 1.36
CA SER A 245 -27.46 12.99 0.02
C SER A 245 -26.56 13.97 -0.73
N LYS A 246 -25.83 14.83 -0.02
CA LYS A 246 -24.92 15.82 -0.62
C LYS A 246 -23.68 15.21 -1.26
N ARG A 247 -23.27 14.00 -0.85
CA ARG A 247 -22.07 13.33 -1.39
C ARG A 247 -22.35 12.22 -2.39
N LYS A 248 -23.59 11.75 -2.52
CA LYS A 248 -23.94 10.57 -3.35
C LYS A 248 -23.42 10.63 -4.78
N ALA A 249 -23.45 11.80 -5.43
CA ALA A 249 -23.06 11.96 -6.83
C ALA A 249 -21.55 11.78 -7.08
N GLY A 250 -20.71 12.04 -6.08
CA GLY A 250 -19.25 11.95 -6.19
C GLY A 250 -18.65 10.61 -5.78
N LEU A 251 -19.44 9.73 -5.16
CA LEU A 251 -18.94 8.46 -4.63
C LEU A 251 -18.65 7.47 -5.76
N ARG A 252 -17.58 6.70 -5.61
CA ARG A 252 -17.12 5.70 -6.59
C ARG A 252 -17.12 4.31 -5.96
N PHE A 253 -17.98 3.47 -6.48
CA PHE A 253 -18.02 2.05 -6.13
C PHE A 253 -17.85 1.26 -7.41
N GLY A 254 -16.79 0.49 -7.52
CA GLY A 254 -16.42 -0.13 -8.77
C GLY A 254 -15.75 -1.49 -8.64
N LEU A 255 -15.63 -2.11 -9.79
CA LEU A 255 -14.94 -3.37 -9.99
C LEU A 255 -13.89 -3.17 -11.07
N THR A 256 -12.79 -3.91 -10.99
CA THR A 256 -11.75 -3.87 -12.01
C THR A 256 -12.05 -4.87 -13.10
N ILE A 257 -12.00 -4.44 -14.35
CA ILE A 257 -12.01 -5.28 -15.54
C ILE A 257 -10.59 -5.29 -16.10
N ASP A 258 -9.98 -6.45 -16.09
CA ASP A 258 -8.63 -6.67 -16.53
C ASP A 258 -8.56 -7.73 -17.65
N GLU A 259 -7.43 -7.86 -18.28
CA GLU A 259 -7.13 -8.59 -19.50
C GLU A 259 -7.53 -10.06 -19.55
N THR A 260 -7.61 -10.73 -18.41
CA THR A 260 -8.15 -12.09 -18.35
C THR A 260 -9.50 -12.22 -19.02
N ILE A 261 -10.18 -11.10 -19.22
CA ILE A 261 -11.41 -10.98 -19.99
C ILE A 261 -11.26 -11.43 -21.44
N PHE A 262 -10.20 -11.04 -22.13
CA PHE A 262 -10.05 -11.35 -23.55
C PHE A 262 -9.90 -12.85 -23.82
N LYS A 263 -9.45 -13.61 -22.84
CA LYS A 263 -9.48 -15.07 -22.86
C LYS A 263 -10.87 -15.65 -22.55
N ARG A 264 -11.82 -14.81 -22.14
CA ARG A 264 -13.16 -15.16 -21.66
C ARG A 264 -14.26 -14.30 -22.29
N LEU A 265 -14.07 -13.86 -23.54
CA LEU A 265 -15.04 -13.03 -24.27
C LEU A 265 -16.45 -13.67 -24.35
N ASP A 266 -16.53 -14.96 -24.19
CA ASP A 266 -17.80 -15.69 -24.06
C ASP A 266 -18.61 -15.30 -22.80
N HIS A 267 -18.00 -14.57 -21.84
CA HIS A 267 -18.66 -14.08 -20.61
C HIS A 267 -19.06 -12.60 -20.69
N TYR A 268 -18.67 -11.91 -21.73
CA TYR A 268 -18.73 -10.47 -21.85
C TYR A 268 -20.15 -9.89 -21.65
N ASP A 269 -21.14 -10.38 -22.37
CA ASP A 269 -22.54 -9.87 -22.33
C ASP A 269 -23.15 -9.96 -20.92
N ASN A 270 -22.75 -10.96 -20.13
CA ASN A 270 -23.24 -11.14 -18.77
C ASN A 270 -22.42 -10.37 -17.72
N LEU A 271 -21.16 -10.06 -18.03
CA LEU A 271 -20.25 -9.39 -17.12
C LEU A 271 -20.71 -7.99 -16.78
N ILE A 272 -20.91 -7.15 -17.80
CA ILE A 272 -21.33 -5.75 -17.62
C ILE A 272 -22.70 -5.67 -16.95
N SER A 273 -23.64 -6.50 -17.39
CA SER A 273 -24.96 -6.60 -16.75
C SER A 273 -24.86 -7.06 -15.27
N ALA A 274 -23.95 -7.96 -14.94
CA ALA A 274 -23.73 -8.38 -13.55
C ALA A 274 -23.13 -7.22 -12.73
N ILE A 275 -22.14 -6.52 -13.26
CA ILE A 275 -21.56 -5.34 -12.61
C ILE A 275 -22.64 -4.28 -12.36
N LYS A 276 -23.47 -3.98 -13.33
CA LYS A 276 -24.59 -3.02 -13.16
C LYS A 276 -25.56 -3.46 -12.07
N ARG A 277 -25.97 -4.72 -12.08
CA ARG A 277 -26.87 -5.27 -11.05
C ARG A 277 -26.27 -5.27 -9.65
N SER A 278 -24.94 -5.23 -9.53
CA SER A 278 -24.29 -5.15 -8.20
C SER A 278 -24.51 -3.82 -7.49
N GLY A 279 -24.99 -2.78 -8.19
CA GLY A 279 -25.08 -1.42 -7.66
C GLY A 279 -23.81 -0.59 -7.89
N ALA A 280 -22.77 -1.16 -8.51
CA ALA A 280 -21.58 -0.42 -8.91
C ALA A 280 -21.96 0.71 -9.89
N ASN A 281 -21.25 1.83 -9.79
CA ASN A 281 -21.42 2.98 -10.68
C ASN A 281 -20.15 3.32 -11.46
N TRP A 282 -19.09 2.59 -11.21
CA TRP A 282 -17.79 2.74 -11.87
C TRP A 282 -17.22 1.38 -12.27
N VAL A 283 -16.38 1.41 -13.30
CA VAL A 283 -15.49 0.31 -13.69
C VAL A 283 -14.08 0.86 -13.86
N ARG A 284 -13.10 0.22 -13.27
CA ARG A 284 -11.69 0.42 -13.59
C ARG A 284 -11.33 -0.52 -14.73
N LEU A 285 -11.14 0.03 -15.93
CA LEU A 285 -10.81 -0.74 -17.13
C LEU A 285 -9.32 -0.64 -17.44
N VAL A 286 -8.63 -1.76 -17.42
CA VAL A 286 -7.19 -1.84 -17.67
C VAL A 286 -6.93 -2.09 -19.16
N PHE A 287 -6.30 -1.12 -19.81
CA PHE A 287 -5.87 -1.24 -21.22
C PHE A 287 -4.49 -1.87 -21.27
N ARG A 288 -4.41 -3.14 -21.61
CA ARG A 288 -3.16 -3.88 -21.63
C ARG A 288 -2.42 -3.85 -22.97
N SER A 289 -1.12 -4.13 -22.93
CA SER A 289 -0.32 -4.50 -24.09
C SER A 289 -0.53 -5.99 -24.44
N ASN A 290 0.01 -6.45 -25.55
CA ASN A 290 -0.02 -7.87 -25.89
C ASN A 290 0.83 -8.67 -24.86
N PRO A 291 0.28 -9.73 -24.22
CA PRO A 291 1.02 -10.49 -23.22
C PRO A 291 2.21 -11.29 -23.77
N GLU A 292 2.22 -11.58 -25.07
CA GLU A 292 3.28 -12.37 -25.71
C GLU A 292 4.49 -11.52 -26.12
N ASP A 293 4.31 -10.21 -26.19
CA ASP A 293 5.36 -9.29 -26.63
C ASP A 293 5.21 -7.95 -25.87
N PHE A 294 6.06 -7.76 -24.88
CA PHE A 294 6.10 -6.52 -24.08
C PHE A 294 6.76 -5.34 -24.84
N THR A 295 6.92 -5.44 -26.13
CA THR A 295 7.41 -4.32 -26.92
C THR A 295 6.30 -3.31 -27.22
N TYR A 296 6.68 -2.06 -27.36
CA TYR A 296 5.74 -0.98 -27.70
C TYR A 296 4.98 -1.20 -29.00
N ALA A 297 5.63 -1.86 -29.97
CA ALA A 297 5.06 -2.13 -31.29
C ALA A 297 3.91 -3.16 -31.27
N SER A 298 3.80 -3.96 -30.21
CA SER A 298 2.83 -5.05 -30.09
C SER A 298 1.64 -4.71 -29.19
N MET A 299 1.41 -3.44 -28.87
CA MET A 299 0.25 -3.05 -28.10
C MET A 299 -1.03 -3.45 -28.82
N ARG A 300 -1.97 -4.04 -28.07
CA ARG A 300 -3.30 -4.32 -28.58
C ARG A 300 -3.94 -3.08 -29.16
N SER A 301 -4.65 -3.27 -30.27
CA SER A 301 -5.46 -2.19 -30.83
C SER A 301 -6.49 -1.73 -29.80
N PHE A 302 -6.64 -0.43 -29.63
CA PHE A 302 -7.67 0.14 -28.75
C PHE A 302 -9.07 -0.27 -29.18
N THR A 303 -9.28 -0.53 -30.46
CA THR A 303 -10.58 -0.95 -31.02
C THR A 303 -11.08 -2.27 -30.44
N GLU A 304 -10.22 -3.10 -29.85
CA GLU A 304 -10.65 -4.31 -29.14
C GLU A 304 -11.49 -4.01 -27.88
N TYR A 305 -11.39 -2.79 -27.34
CA TYR A 305 -12.16 -2.33 -26.17
C TYR A 305 -13.41 -1.52 -26.55
N ASP A 306 -13.62 -1.18 -27.83
CA ASP A 306 -14.67 -0.24 -28.26
C ASP A 306 -16.07 -0.71 -27.87
N SER A 307 -16.39 -1.98 -28.14
CA SER A 307 -17.70 -2.55 -27.80
C SER A 307 -17.92 -2.59 -26.29
N MET A 308 -16.88 -2.92 -25.52
CA MET A 308 -16.95 -2.93 -24.05
C MET A 308 -17.18 -1.52 -23.49
N VAL A 309 -16.45 -0.54 -23.97
CA VAL A 309 -16.60 0.86 -23.52
C VAL A 309 -17.98 1.40 -23.88
N ALA A 310 -18.49 1.07 -25.08
CA ALA A 310 -19.82 1.43 -25.50
C ALA A 310 -20.90 0.82 -24.59
N GLU A 311 -20.82 -0.48 -24.32
CA GLU A 311 -21.80 -1.17 -23.46
C GLU A 311 -21.74 -0.69 -22.00
N LEU A 312 -20.55 -0.46 -21.43
CA LEU A 312 -20.42 0.15 -20.09
C LEU A 312 -21.16 1.49 -20.02
N ARG A 313 -21.04 2.31 -21.06
CA ARG A 313 -21.72 3.60 -21.14
C ARG A 313 -23.23 3.45 -21.28
N GLU A 314 -23.71 2.53 -22.12
CA GLU A 314 -25.14 2.22 -22.28
C GLU A 314 -25.77 1.77 -20.96
N GLN A 315 -25.01 1.06 -20.13
CA GLN A 315 -25.42 0.65 -18.79
C GLN A 315 -25.24 1.76 -17.73
N ASP A 316 -24.89 2.99 -18.13
CA ASP A 316 -24.62 4.11 -17.20
C ASP A 316 -23.55 3.75 -16.14
N LEU A 317 -22.50 3.04 -16.56
CA LEU A 317 -21.30 2.75 -15.78
C LEU A 317 -20.19 3.71 -16.23
N ARG A 318 -19.66 4.48 -15.27
CA ARG A 318 -18.52 5.36 -15.54
C ARG A 318 -17.24 4.55 -15.59
N VAL A 319 -16.31 4.95 -16.45
CA VAL A 319 -15.04 4.25 -16.63
C VAL A 319 -13.89 5.11 -16.11
N MET A 320 -13.05 4.51 -15.29
CA MET A 320 -11.69 4.95 -15.02
C MET A 320 -10.75 4.08 -15.89
N GLY A 321 -10.19 4.67 -16.94
CA GLY A 321 -9.29 3.97 -17.86
C GLY A 321 -7.87 3.94 -17.31
N THR A 322 -7.30 2.75 -17.09
CA THR A 322 -5.89 2.58 -16.75
C THR A 322 -5.08 2.50 -18.04
N VAL A 323 -4.21 3.49 -18.26
CA VAL A 323 -3.44 3.62 -19.53
C VAL A 323 -2.59 2.39 -19.82
N LEU A 324 -1.92 1.89 -18.80
CA LEU A 324 -1.15 0.65 -18.81
C LEU A 324 -0.88 0.22 -17.38
N GLU A 325 -1.12 -1.02 -17.08
CA GLU A 325 -0.78 -1.61 -15.79
C GLU A 325 0.75 -1.67 -15.62
N THR A 326 1.27 -1.31 -14.46
CA THR A 326 2.71 -1.11 -14.25
C THR A 326 3.53 -2.38 -14.34
N GLY A 327 2.98 -3.53 -14.00
CA GLY A 327 3.63 -4.82 -14.24
C GLY A 327 3.91 -5.12 -15.73
N GLN A 328 3.29 -4.35 -16.64
CA GLN A 328 3.51 -4.42 -18.07
C GLN A 328 4.45 -3.34 -18.63
N TRP A 329 5.03 -2.49 -17.79
CA TRP A 329 5.99 -1.51 -18.26
C TRP A 329 7.29 -2.22 -18.65
N PRO A 330 7.69 -2.20 -19.94
CA PRO A 330 8.96 -2.77 -20.33
C PRO A 330 10.11 -1.91 -19.80
N ARG A 331 11.27 -2.53 -19.58
CA ARG A 331 12.50 -1.82 -19.19
C ARG A 331 12.87 -0.68 -20.15
N THR A 332 12.48 -0.81 -21.41
CA THR A 332 12.71 0.17 -22.47
C THR A 332 11.69 1.30 -22.49
N MET A 333 10.73 1.35 -21.56
CA MET A 333 9.75 2.40 -21.50
C MET A 333 10.42 3.76 -21.32
N THR A 334 10.03 4.73 -22.14
CA THR A 334 10.49 6.12 -22.08
C THR A 334 9.33 7.08 -21.86
N PRO A 335 9.59 8.30 -21.35
CA PRO A 335 8.55 9.32 -21.24
C PRO A 335 7.83 9.60 -22.56
N GLN A 336 8.55 9.62 -23.68
CA GLN A 336 7.99 9.87 -25.01
C GLN A 336 7.05 8.76 -25.46
N VAL A 337 7.48 7.50 -25.29
CA VAL A 337 6.68 6.32 -25.65
C VAL A 337 5.40 6.28 -24.83
N TYR A 338 5.49 6.51 -23.53
CA TYR A 338 4.33 6.49 -22.65
C TYR A 338 3.37 7.66 -22.91
N ALA A 339 3.90 8.86 -23.18
CA ALA A 339 3.10 10.02 -23.55
C ALA A 339 2.35 9.81 -24.86
N GLU A 340 2.98 9.20 -25.87
CA GLU A 340 2.33 8.90 -27.14
C GLU A 340 1.23 7.84 -27.00
N ARG A 341 1.48 6.78 -26.23
CA ARG A 341 0.43 5.81 -25.86
C ARG A 341 -0.75 6.49 -25.17
N THR A 342 -0.46 7.29 -24.15
CA THR A 342 -1.49 8.02 -23.41
C THR A 342 -2.29 8.92 -24.33
N LYS A 343 -1.64 9.66 -25.19
CA LYS A 343 -2.28 10.55 -26.18
C LYS A 343 -3.24 9.76 -27.08
N ASN A 344 -2.77 8.67 -27.68
CA ASN A 344 -3.56 7.91 -28.64
C ASN A 344 -4.79 7.29 -27.97
N LEU A 345 -4.62 6.73 -26.78
CA LEU A 345 -5.71 6.13 -26.01
C LEU A 345 -6.73 7.17 -25.55
N VAL A 346 -6.26 8.29 -25.00
CA VAL A 346 -7.13 9.37 -24.51
C VAL A 346 -7.89 10.02 -25.65
N LEU A 347 -7.25 10.30 -26.79
CA LEU A 347 -7.94 10.86 -27.97
C LEU A 347 -9.01 9.92 -28.50
N HIS A 348 -8.75 8.61 -28.51
CA HIS A 348 -9.71 7.62 -28.98
C HIS A 348 -10.98 7.59 -28.11
N TYR A 349 -10.82 7.64 -26.77
CA TYR A 349 -11.92 7.53 -25.82
C TYR A 349 -12.34 8.84 -25.14
N LYS A 350 -11.85 10.02 -25.54
CA LYS A 350 -12.10 11.31 -24.85
C LYS A 350 -13.57 11.67 -24.60
N ASN A 351 -14.48 11.16 -25.46
CA ASN A 351 -15.92 11.40 -25.34
C ASN A 351 -16.63 10.36 -24.47
N GLN A 352 -15.96 9.25 -24.14
CA GLN A 352 -16.53 8.15 -23.37
C GLN A 352 -15.91 8.03 -21.96
N ILE A 353 -14.59 8.27 -21.84
CA ILE A 353 -13.84 8.12 -20.61
C ILE A 353 -13.33 9.48 -20.15
N ARG A 354 -13.73 9.88 -18.94
CA ARG A 354 -13.37 11.18 -18.37
C ARG A 354 -12.34 11.09 -17.24
N SER A 355 -12.04 9.90 -16.75
CA SER A 355 -11.09 9.63 -15.66
C SER A 355 -10.00 8.67 -16.13
N TRP A 356 -8.74 9.06 -16.00
CA TRP A 356 -7.60 8.33 -16.51
C TRP A 356 -6.60 8.04 -15.41
N GLU A 357 -6.44 6.78 -15.07
CA GLU A 357 -5.35 6.31 -14.22
C GLU A 357 -4.08 6.21 -15.06
N VAL A 358 -3.26 7.25 -14.97
CA VAL A 358 -2.01 7.36 -15.74
C VAL A 358 -0.88 6.60 -15.07
N GLY A 359 -0.90 6.48 -13.76
CA GLY A 359 0.06 5.68 -12.99
C GLY A 359 -0.66 4.71 -12.07
N SER A 360 -0.42 3.40 -12.26
CA SER A 360 -0.91 2.35 -11.40
C SER A 360 0.26 1.81 -10.56
N GLU A 361 0.21 1.98 -9.24
CA GLU A 361 1.24 1.49 -8.29
C GLU A 361 2.68 1.91 -8.64
N ILE A 362 2.84 3.19 -9.02
CA ILE A 362 4.11 3.73 -9.55
C ILE A 362 5.24 3.85 -8.51
N ASN A 363 5.01 3.47 -7.29
CA ASN A 363 6.04 3.34 -6.26
C ASN A 363 6.56 1.89 -6.09
N GLY A 364 6.13 0.95 -6.94
CA GLY A 364 6.59 -0.44 -6.90
C GLY A 364 8.01 -0.61 -7.43
N ASP A 365 8.68 -1.69 -7.03
CA ASP A 365 10.01 -2.09 -7.50
C ASP A 365 9.96 -3.12 -8.66
N TRP A 366 8.77 -3.41 -9.16
CA TRP A 366 8.54 -4.35 -10.28
C TRP A 366 8.44 -3.68 -11.65
N LEU A 367 8.40 -2.34 -11.71
CA LEU A 367 8.29 -1.61 -12.98
C LEU A 367 9.56 -1.77 -13.81
N GLY A 368 9.40 -2.19 -15.05
CA GLY A 368 10.54 -2.50 -15.93
C GLY A 368 11.06 -3.93 -15.80
N GLY A 369 10.49 -4.72 -14.89
CA GLY A 369 10.84 -6.11 -14.62
C GLY A 369 11.66 -6.29 -13.34
N VAL A 370 11.39 -7.38 -12.64
CA VAL A 370 11.94 -7.67 -11.30
C VAL A 370 13.48 -7.76 -11.29
N SER A 371 14.08 -8.27 -12.35
CA SER A 371 15.53 -8.45 -12.43
C SER A 371 16.33 -7.14 -12.65
N ALA A 372 15.67 -6.09 -13.15
CA ALA A 372 16.29 -4.80 -13.42
C ALA A 372 15.23 -3.70 -13.48
N PRO A 373 14.67 -3.31 -12.34
CA PRO A 373 13.60 -2.34 -12.28
C PRO A 373 14.05 -0.96 -12.78
N LEU A 374 13.09 -0.19 -13.27
CA LEU A 374 13.28 1.23 -13.52
C LEU A 374 13.52 1.96 -12.20
N SER A 375 14.40 2.94 -12.18
CA SER A 375 14.55 3.80 -11.01
C SER A 375 13.27 4.63 -10.78
N LEU A 376 12.98 4.99 -9.55
CA LEU A 376 11.81 5.82 -9.20
C LEU A 376 11.78 7.14 -9.99
N ASP A 377 12.95 7.75 -10.26
CA ASP A 377 13.02 8.97 -11.08
C ASP A 377 12.67 8.74 -12.54
N GLN A 378 13.02 7.57 -13.09
CA GLN A 378 12.58 7.19 -14.43
C GLN A 378 11.07 6.99 -14.45
N VAL A 379 10.53 6.25 -13.48
CA VAL A 379 9.09 6.01 -13.33
C VAL A 379 8.34 7.34 -13.21
N TYR A 380 8.79 8.24 -12.34
CA TYR A 380 8.16 9.55 -12.16
C TYR A 380 8.16 10.39 -13.45
N ARG A 381 9.27 10.40 -14.19
CA ARG A 381 9.34 11.09 -15.49
C ARG A 381 8.40 10.49 -16.53
N ILE A 382 8.31 9.16 -16.60
CA ILE A 382 7.40 8.46 -17.52
C ILE A 382 5.96 8.80 -17.16
N TYR A 383 5.59 8.65 -15.90
CA TYR A 383 4.27 9.00 -15.38
C TYR A 383 3.92 10.47 -15.69
N SER A 384 4.82 11.42 -15.35
CA SER A 384 4.58 12.84 -15.53
C SER A 384 4.35 13.23 -16.98
N ALA A 385 5.05 12.59 -17.93
CA ALA A 385 4.85 12.79 -19.34
C ALA A 385 3.45 12.34 -19.80
N GLY A 386 2.97 11.21 -19.32
CA GLY A 386 1.62 10.75 -19.58
C GLY A 386 0.55 11.67 -18.98
N ALA A 387 0.71 12.06 -17.71
CA ALA A 387 -0.23 12.95 -17.02
C ALA A 387 -0.34 14.33 -17.70
N ALA A 388 0.81 14.90 -18.09
CA ALA A 388 0.84 16.14 -18.86
C ALA A 388 0.07 16.01 -20.18
N LYS A 389 0.18 14.86 -20.85
CA LYS A 389 -0.48 14.62 -22.14
C LYS A 389 -1.99 14.54 -22.00
N VAL A 390 -2.51 13.95 -20.91
CA VAL A 390 -3.99 13.97 -20.63
C VAL A 390 -4.47 15.41 -20.50
N LYS A 391 -3.77 16.26 -19.76
CA LYS A 391 -4.16 17.66 -19.54
C LYS A 391 -3.99 18.55 -20.78
N GLU A 392 -3.03 18.23 -21.65
CA GLU A 392 -2.85 18.88 -22.95
C GLU A 392 -4.01 18.62 -23.89
N ILE A 393 -4.56 17.39 -23.88
CA ILE A 393 -5.71 17.01 -24.72
C ILE A 393 -6.98 17.69 -24.26
N ASP A 394 -7.27 17.66 -22.96
CA ASP A 394 -8.42 18.31 -22.36
C ASP A 394 -8.15 18.53 -20.86
N PRO A 395 -7.95 19.77 -20.39
CA PRO A 395 -7.69 20.07 -18.98
C PRO A 395 -8.81 19.61 -18.02
N SER A 396 -10.01 19.36 -18.52
CA SER A 396 -11.15 18.88 -17.73
C SER A 396 -11.17 17.37 -17.53
N LEU A 397 -10.31 16.62 -18.22
CA LEU A 397 -10.14 15.20 -17.97
C LEU A 397 -9.45 15.00 -16.61
N GLU A 398 -9.95 14.05 -15.86
CA GLU A 398 -9.41 13.72 -14.56
C GLU A 398 -8.17 12.82 -14.68
N THR A 399 -7.11 13.16 -13.98
CA THR A 399 -5.89 12.37 -13.85
C THR A 399 -5.84 11.71 -12.49
N VAL A 400 -5.65 10.39 -12.48
CA VAL A 400 -5.52 9.54 -11.30
C VAL A 400 -4.12 8.94 -11.28
N ALA A 401 -3.48 8.93 -10.11
CA ALA A 401 -2.29 8.14 -9.87
C ALA A 401 -2.51 7.25 -8.65
N THR A 402 -2.22 5.98 -8.80
CA THR A 402 -2.33 4.98 -7.74
C THR A 402 -0.96 4.69 -7.15
N LEU A 403 -0.87 4.72 -5.82
CA LEU A 403 0.30 4.29 -5.08
C LEU A 403 -0.05 3.05 -4.26
N TYR A 404 0.88 2.11 -4.25
CA TYR A 404 0.77 0.90 -3.46
C TYR A 404 1.02 1.20 -1.98
N TRP A 405 0.16 0.70 -1.10
CA TRP A 405 0.40 0.72 0.33
C TRP A 405 1.56 -0.21 0.67
N TRP A 406 2.67 0.40 0.91
CA TRP A 406 3.91 -0.26 1.19
C TRP A 406 4.67 0.58 2.21
N ASP A 407 4.96 0.01 3.36
CA ASP A 407 5.72 0.70 4.42
C ASP A 407 6.88 -0.19 4.86
N GLY A 408 6.75 -0.93 5.94
CA GLY A 408 7.83 -1.73 6.50
C GLY A 408 8.41 -2.81 5.58
N THR A 409 7.66 -3.29 4.60
CA THR A 409 8.09 -4.30 3.62
C THR A 409 8.61 -3.72 2.31
N ALA A 410 8.55 -2.40 2.10
CA ALA A 410 9.13 -1.75 0.93
C ALA A 410 10.63 -2.05 0.81
N PRO A 411 11.21 -2.14 -0.40
CA PRO A 411 12.63 -2.42 -0.58
C PRO A 411 13.52 -1.35 0.06
N ASP A 412 13.04 -0.12 0.06
CA ASP A 412 13.64 1.02 0.77
C ASP A 412 12.58 2.08 1.12
N ALA A 413 12.97 3.09 1.88
CA ALA A 413 12.06 4.16 2.29
C ALA A 413 11.50 4.99 1.13
N ALA A 414 12.20 5.08 0.00
CA ALA A 414 11.74 5.87 -1.15
C ALA A 414 10.61 5.19 -1.92
N HIS A 415 10.53 3.85 -1.86
CA HIS A 415 9.44 3.06 -2.43
C HIS A 415 8.21 3.04 -1.51
N SER A 416 8.35 3.31 -0.20
CA SER A 416 7.19 3.39 0.68
C SER A 416 6.21 4.46 0.21
N LEU A 417 4.92 4.28 0.52
CA LEU A 417 3.87 5.25 0.15
C LEU A 417 4.26 6.69 0.56
N PHE A 418 4.66 6.86 1.80
CA PHE A 418 4.96 8.20 2.34
C PHE A 418 6.29 8.75 1.85
N GLY A 419 7.31 7.89 1.71
CA GLY A 419 8.61 8.29 1.19
C GLY A 419 8.50 8.78 -0.26
N TRP A 420 7.74 8.06 -1.08
CA TRP A 420 7.46 8.42 -2.45
C TRP A 420 6.68 9.74 -2.54
N LEU A 421 5.59 9.86 -1.80
CA LEU A 421 4.77 11.09 -1.76
C LEU A 421 5.62 12.31 -1.36
N LYS A 422 6.36 12.23 -0.27
CA LYS A 422 7.21 13.32 0.21
C LYS A 422 8.22 13.78 -0.83
N ARG A 423 8.85 12.83 -1.53
CA ARG A 423 9.83 13.14 -2.58
C ARG A 423 9.18 13.87 -3.75
N TYR A 424 8.18 13.26 -4.34
CA TYR A 424 7.64 13.73 -5.62
C TYR A 424 6.57 14.83 -5.49
N SER A 425 5.96 15.02 -4.31
CA SER A 425 5.12 16.20 -4.05
C SER A 425 5.92 17.48 -4.18
N ARG A 426 7.18 17.48 -3.73
CA ARG A 426 8.10 18.60 -3.90
C ARG A 426 8.47 18.84 -5.37
N GLU A 427 8.51 17.82 -6.19
CA GLU A 427 8.77 17.90 -7.64
C GLU A 427 7.51 18.24 -8.44
N GLY A 428 6.37 18.36 -7.81
CA GLY A 428 5.12 18.80 -8.43
C GLY A 428 4.11 17.70 -8.72
N PHE A 429 4.25 16.52 -8.15
CA PHE A 429 3.30 15.41 -8.30
C PHE A 429 1.85 15.85 -8.02
N GLY A 430 1.60 16.58 -6.94
CA GLY A 430 0.27 17.08 -6.61
C GLY A 430 -0.35 18.01 -7.67
N ARG A 431 0.45 18.62 -8.58
CA ARG A 431 -0.08 19.41 -9.70
C ARG A 431 -0.51 18.56 -10.89
N SER A 432 0.03 17.36 -11.02
CA SER A 432 -0.23 16.46 -12.14
C SER A 432 -1.42 15.53 -11.93
N ILE A 433 -1.98 15.48 -10.71
CA ILE A 433 -3.12 14.64 -10.36
C ILE A 433 -4.33 15.45 -9.92
N ASP A 434 -5.51 14.89 -10.14
CA ASP A 434 -6.77 15.33 -9.52
C ASP A 434 -7.18 14.39 -8.39
N VAL A 435 -6.85 13.11 -8.51
CA VAL A 435 -7.15 12.06 -7.54
C VAL A 435 -5.89 11.27 -7.20
N LEU A 436 -5.55 11.23 -5.93
CA LEU A 436 -4.59 10.25 -5.40
C LEU A 436 -5.35 8.97 -5.05
N SER A 437 -5.00 7.90 -5.70
CA SER A 437 -5.54 6.57 -5.46
C SER A 437 -4.57 5.72 -4.65
N ILE A 438 -5.08 4.89 -3.76
CA ILE A 438 -4.29 3.99 -2.92
C ILE A 438 -4.67 2.55 -3.24
N SER A 439 -3.68 1.71 -3.45
CA SER A 439 -3.82 0.26 -3.61
C SER A 439 -3.52 -0.45 -2.31
N LEU A 440 -4.41 -1.34 -1.87
CA LEU A 440 -4.30 -2.11 -0.64
C LEU A 440 -4.36 -3.61 -0.95
N GLN A 441 -3.30 -4.33 -0.55
CA GLN A 441 -3.21 -5.80 -0.57
C GLN A 441 -2.83 -6.26 0.85
N PRO A 442 -3.82 -6.44 1.76
CA PRO A 442 -3.53 -6.70 3.18
C PRO A 442 -2.88 -8.04 3.48
N ASP A 443 -2.97 -9.00 2.57
CA ASP A 443 -2.23 -10.28 2.65
C ASP A 443 -0.72 -10.10 2.43
N ASP A 444 -0.33 -9.03 1.79
CA ASP A 444 1.07 -8.67 1.57
C ASP A 444 1.55 -7.57 2.54
N ASN A 445 0.74 -6.54 2.74
CA ASN A 445 1.03 -5.42 3.64
C ASN A 445 -0.18 -5.16 4.56
N PRO A 446 -0.09 -5.47 5.86
CA PRO A 446 -1.23 -5.33 6.75
C PRO A 446 -1.67 -3.87 6.86
N VAL A 447 -2.96 -3.68 6.86
CA VAL A 447 -3.61 -2.36 6.94
C VAL A 447 -4.23 -2.17 8.32
N GLY A 448 -5.30 -2.87 8.60
CA GLY A 448 -5.98 -2.81 9.88
C GLY A 448 -6.38 -1.39 10.29
N MET A 449 -6.01 -1.01 11.50
CA MET A 449 -6.22 0.33 12.06
C MET A 449 -5.49 1.42 11.28
N ALA A 450 -4.49 1.06 10.46
CA ALA A 450 -3.72 2.01 9.68
C ALA A 450 -4.53 2.74 8.60
N LEU A 451 -5.68 2.22 8.17
CA LEU A 451 -6.45 2.77 7.04
C LEU A 451 -6.67 4.28 7.15
N GLU A 452 -7.10 4.77 8.31
CA GLU A 452 -7.30 6.20 8.52
C GLU A 452 -5.99 6.98 8.46
N THR A 453 -4.95 6.47 9.11
CA THR A 453 -3.63 7.12 9.13
C THR A 453 -3.03 7.19 7.73
N ILE A 454 -3.19 6.13 6.93
CA ILE A 454 -2.77 6.09 5.53
C ILE A 454 -3.42 7.23 4.75
N PHE A 455 -4.75 7.33 4.80
CA PHE A 455 -5.49 8.37 4.09
C PHE A 455 -5.15 9.78 4.60
N ALA A 456 -5.10 9.97 5.92
CA ALA A 456 -4.81 11.28 6.50
C ALA A 456 -3.42 11.81 6.14
N ARG A 457 -2.41 10.94 6.19
CA ARG A 457 -1.03 11.31 5.82
C ARG A 457 -0.89 11.53 4.32
N ALA A 458 -1.51 10.69 3.49
CA ALA A 458 -1.53 10.87 2.05
C ALA A 458 -2.18 12.21 1.65
N ALA A 459 -3.31 12.56 2.29
CA ALA A 459 -3.96 13.86 2.08
C ALA A 459 -3.07 15.05 2.43
N ALA A 460 -2.28 14.94 3.49
CA ALA A 460 -1.38 16.02 3.92
C ALA A 460 -0.28 16.31 2.89
N GLU A 461 0.19 15.29 2.16
CA GLU A 461 1.22 15.44 1.13
C GLU A 461 0.68 16.00 -0.20
N VAL A 462 -0.60 15.84 -0.48
CA VAL A 462 -1.27 16.34 -1.70
C VAL A 462 -2.56 17.10 -1.34
N PRO A 463 -2.45 18.24 -0.69
CA PRO A 463 -3.61 18.97 -0.19
C PRO A 463 -4.56 19.37 -1.33
N ALA A 464 -5.84 19.44 -1.02
CA ALA A 464 -6.93 19.77 -1.96
C ALA A 464 -7.11 18.78 -3.13
N LYS A 465 -6.58 17.55 -3.01
CA LYS A 465 -6.85 16.47 -3.96
C LYS A 465 -7.85 15.49 -3.37
N SER A 466 -8.66 14.89 -4.24
CA SER A 466 -9.53 13.79 -3.83
C SER A 466 -8.71 12.52 -3.59
N LEU A 467 -9.13 11.72 -2.61
CA LEU A 467 -8.55 10.43 -2.31
C LEU A 467 -9.47 9.30 -2.77
N LEU A 468 -8.89 8.21 -3.23
CA LEU A 468 -9.63 7.05 -3.71
C LEU A 468 -8.97 5.76 -3.21
N LEU A 469 -9.78 4.80 -2.77
CA LEU A 469 -9.34 3.42 -2.67
C LEU A 469 -9.46 2.78 -4.06
N GLY A 470 -8.41 2.90 -4.86
CA GLY A 470 -8.47 2.60 -6.30
C GLY A 470 -8.15 1.17 -6.68
N SER A 471 -7.52 0.43 -5.79
CA SER A 471 -7.29 -1.01 -5.95
C SER A 471 -7.36 -1.68 -4.59
N LEU A 472 -8.11 -2.76 -4.51
CA LEU A 472 -8.28 -3.54 -3.31
C LEU A 472 -8.29 -5.02 -3.69
N GLY A 473 -7.48 -5.82 -3.03
CA GLY A 473 -7.41 -7.24 -3.28
C GLY A 473 -7.00 -8.03 -2.05
N TYR A 474 -7.19 -9.34 -2.15
CA TYR A 474 -6.67 -10.33 -1.22
C TYR A 474 -6.38 -11.59 -2.04
N ALA A 475 -5.11 -11.83 -2.34
CA ALA A 475 -4.72 -12.76 -3.38
C ALA A 475 -4.55 -14.21 -2.88
N GLU A 476 -4.37 -14.43 -1.57
CA GLU A 476 -4.23 -15.79 -1.01
C GLU A 476 -5.31 -16.74 -1.50
N LYS A 477 -4.96 -17.99 -1.83
CA LYS A 477 -5.85 -18.92 -2.53
C LYS A 477 -6.48 -19.97 -1.63
N ASP A 478 -5.66 -20.76 -0.95
CA ASP A 478 -6.12 -22.00 -0.33
C ASP A 478 -6.21 -21.95 1.19
N LYS A 479 -5.28 -21.24 1.81
CA LYS A 479 -5.22 -20.99 3.24
C LYS A 479 -4.54 -19.66 3.51
N LEU A 480 -4.82 -19.09 4.68
CA LEU A 480 -4.16 -17.87 5.10
C LEU A 480 -2.71 -18.18 5.46
N GLN A 481 -1.81 -17.74 4.60
CA GLN A 481 -0.37 -17.72 4.84
C GLN A 481 0.08 -16.27 4.97
N GLY A 482 0.86 -15.97 5.99
CA GLY A 482 1.31 -14.62 6.21
C GLY A 482 0.29 -13.73 6.88
N TYR A 483 0.16 -12.50 6.43
CA TYR A 483 -0.78 -11.54 7.01
C TYR A 483 -2.21 -11.85 6.59
N TRP A 484 -3.13 -11.87 7.55
CA TRP A 484 -4.57 -12.03 7.31
C TRP A 484 -5.33 -10.85 7.89
N TRP A 485 -6.58 -10.72 7.50
CA TRP A 485 -7.46 -9.68 7.98
C TRP A 485 -8.76 -10.28 8.50
N LEU A 486 -9.12 -9.94 9.72
CA LEU A 486 -10.39 -10.25 10.42
C LEU A 486 -10.67 -11.72 10.70
N ARG A 487 -10.59 -12.65 9.75
CA ARG A 487 -10.88 -14.08 9.97
C ARG A 487 -9.74 -14.96 9.46
N PRO A 488 -8.98 -15.56 10.38
CA PRO A 488 -7.77 -16.32 10.02
C PRO A 488 -8.03 -17.72 9.47
N ASP A 489 -9.23 -18.26 9.61
CA ASP A 489 -9.57 -19.64 9.31
C ASP A 489 -10.20 -19.84 7.92
N ASN A 490 -10.58 -18.77 7.25
CA ASN A 490 -11.31 -18.85 5.98
C ASN A 490 -10.99 -17.69 5.05
N VAL A 491 -10.29 -17.99 3.95
CA VAL A 491 -9.86 -17.00 2.94
C VAL A 491 -11.05 -16.28 2.30
N GLU A 492 -12.13 -16.99 1.96
CA GLU A 492 -13.33 -16.37 1.38
C GLU A 492 -13.98 -15.39 2.35
N ALA A 493 -14.08 -15.79 3.61
CA ALA A 493 -14.60 -14.93 4.66
C ALA A 493 -13.70 -13.71 4.92
N ALA A 494 -12.38 -13.88 4.89
CA ALA A 494 -11.42 -12.78 5.01
C ALA A 494 -11.58 -11.78 3.85
N ARG A 495 -11.77 -12.25 2.62
CA ARG A 495 -12.05 -11.40 1.45
C ARG A 495 -13.35 -10.62 1.61
N GLU A 496 -14.42 -11.29 2.05
CA GLU A 496 -15.71 -10.64 2.27
C GLU A 496 -15.62 -9.56 3.35
N ASP A 497 -15.00 -9.84 4.48
CA ASP A 497 -14.83 -8.87 5.57
C ASP A 497 -13.95 -7.69 5.16
N LEU A 498 -12.84 -7.95 4.46
CA LEU A 498 -11.97 -6.91 3.93
C LEU A 498 -12.74 -5.99 2.98
N LEU A 499 -13.48 -6.57 2.03
CA LEU A 499 -14.25 -5.82 1.05
C LEU A 499 -15.31 -4.94 1.72
N VAL A 500 -16.12 -5.54 2.58
CA VAL A 500 -17.21 -4.85 3.30
C VAL A 500 -16.65 -3.72 4.16
N PHE A 501 -15.61 -3.99 4.92
CA PHE A 501 -14.97 -2.99 5.78
C PHE A 501 -14.34 -1.86 4.94
N SER A 502 -13.46 -2.18 3.99
CA SER A 502 -12.68 -1.18 3.27
C SER A 502 -13.56 -0.30 2.39
N ALA A 503 -14.53 -0.89 1.65
CA ALA A 503 -15.47 -0.12 0.84
C ALA A 503 -16.31 0.85 1.66
N THR A 504 -16.69 0.45 2.88
CA THR A 504 -17.49 1.30 3.78
C THR A 504 -16.62 2.32 4.51
N ALA A 505 -15.51 1.88 5.12
CA ALA A 505 -14.64 2.72 5.93
C ALA A 505 -13.93 3.80 5.11
N SER A 506 -13.61 3.55 3.83
CA SER A 506 -13.05 4.58 2.94
C SER A 506 -13.97 5.80 2.80
N CYS A 507 -15.29 5.62 2.92
CA CYS A 507 -16.26 6.73 2.90
C CYS A 507 -16.17 7.63 4.14
N ALA A 508 -15.58 7.13 5.22
CA ALA A 508 -15.41 7.89 6.45
C ALA A 508 -14.21 8.86 6.42
N MET A 509 -13.41 8.84 5.37
CA MET A 509 -12.22 9.68 5.26
C MET A 509 -12.58 11.05 4.65
N PRO A 510 -11.97 12.15 5.13
CA PRO A 510 -12.06 13.45 4.47
C PRO A 510 -11.57 13.33 3.02
N ASP A 511 -12.19 14.10 2.12
CA ASP A 511 -11.83 14.19 0.71
C ASP A 511 -11.85 12.85 -0.06
N SER A 512 -12.32 11.76 0.56
CA SER A 512 -12.43 10.46 -0.07
C SER A 512 -13.62 10.39 -1.02
N LEU A 513 -13.39 9.81 -2.19
CA LEU A 513 -14.42 9.41 -3.14
C LEU A 513 -15.08 8.08 -2.78
N CYS A 514 -14.84 7.58 -1.58
CA CYS A 514 -15.20 6.23 -1.14
C CYS A 514 -14.50 5.15 -1.98
N GLY A 515 -15.21 4.06 -2.25
CA GLY A 515 -14.79 3.12 -3.27
C GLY A 515 -14.17 1.87 -2.73
N GLY A 516 -13.42 1.32 -3.60
CA GLY A 516 -12.82 0.02 -3.61
C GLY A 516 -13.10 -0.59 -4.95
N PHE A 517 -12.14 -0.46 -5.86
CA PHE A 517 -12.17 -1.25 -7.09
C PHE A 517 -11.54 -2.60 -6.76
N TRP A 518 -12.38 -3.63 -6.59
CA TRP A 518 -11.85 -4.96 -6.34
C TRP A 518 -11.01 -5.42 -7.54
N TRP A 519 -9.74 -5.78 -7.27
CA TRP A 519 -8.77 -6.09 -8.32
C TRP A 519 -9.12 -7.37 -9.08
N GLN A 520 -9.33 -8.45 -8.37
CA GLN A 520 -9.52 -9.80 -8.95
C GLN A 520 -11.02 -10.10 -9.19
N THR A 521 -11.73 -9.17 -9.83
CA THR A 521 -13.17 -9.29 -10.07
C THR A 521 -13.54 -10.57 -10.81
N LEU A 522 -12.81 -10.88 -11.87
CA LEU A 522 -13.15 -12.00 -12.75
C LEU A 522 -12.80 -13.35 -12.11
N GLU A 523 -11.72 -13.40 -11.37
CA GLU A 523 -11.25 -14.62 -10.71
C GLU A 523 -12.05 -14.96 -9.47
N GLN A 524 -12.40 -13.95 -8.69
CA GLN A 524 -12.92 -14.12 -7.33
C GLN A 524 -14.41 -13.80 -7.19
N MET A 525 -14.97 -12.94 -8.05
CA MET A 525 -16.39 -12.54 -7.98
C MET A 525 -17.25 -13.13 -9.08
N LEU A 526 -16.75 -13.11 -10.33
CA LEU A 526 -17.49 -13.46 -11.54
C LEU A 526 -16.70 -14.48 -12.38
N PRO A 527 -16.38 -15.67 -11.85
CA PRO A 527 -15.49 -16.61 -12.52
C PRO A 527 -16.10 -17.30 -13.74
N SER A 528 -17.41 -17.21 -13.95
CA SER A 528 -18.09 -17.79 -15.13
C SER A 528 -19.43 -17.10 -15.40
N LYS A 529 -19.98 -17.32 -16.61
CA LYS A 529 -21.31 -16.79 -17.05
C LYS A 529 -22.46 -17.07 -16.08
N LYS A 530 -22.41 -18.18 -15.38
CA LYS A 530 -23.55 -18.69 -14.58
C LYS A 530 -23.33 -18.61 -13.09
N ARG A 531 -22.13 -18.22 -12.62
CA ARG A 531 -21.77 -18.33 -11.21
C ARG A 531 -21.25 -17.00 -10.67
N THR A 532 -21.95 -16.49 -9.68
CA THR A 532 -21.44 -15.44 -8.78
C THR A 532 -20.98 -16.09 -7.48
N THR A 533 -19.92 -15.55 -6.88
CA THR A 533 -19.36 -16.06 -5.61
C THR A 533 -20.06 -15.45 -4.39
N GLY A 534 -19.69 -15.92 -3.19
CA GLY A 534 -20.05 -15.27 -1.92
C GLY A 534 -19.60 -13.83 -1.88
N LEU A 535 -18.34 -13.58 -2.28
CA LEU A 535 -17.75 -12.26 -2.33
C LEU A 535 -18.56 -11.27 -3.18
N PHE A 536 -19.03 -11.68 -4.36
CA PHE A 536 -19.88 -10.83 -5.19
C PHE A 536 -21.21 -10.48 -4.53
N ARG A 537 -21.86 -11.47 -3.86
CA ARG A 537 -23.11 -11.22 -3.13
C ARG A 537 -22.88 -10.29 -1.93
N SER A 538 -21.78 -10.45 -1.21
CA SER A 538 -21.39 -9.56 -0.12
C SER A 538 -21.14 -8.13 -0.63
N TYR A 539 -20.52 -7.98 -1.81
CA TYR A 539 -20.36 -6.69 -2.46
C TYR A 539 -21.72 -6.02 -2.78
N MET A 540 -22.62 -6.75 -3.45
CA MET A 540 -23.97 -6.26 -3.74
C MET A 540 -24.69 -5.77 -2.48
N LYS A 541 -24.70 -6.59 -1.44
CA LYS A 541 -25.33 -6.24 -0.16
C LYS A 541 -24.70 -5.01 0.49
N THR A 542 -23.38 -4.87 0.38
CA THR A 542 -22.67 -3.70 0.90
C THR A 542 -23.10 -2.44 0.17
N LEU A 543 -23.17 -2.49 -1.17
CA LEU A 543 -23.60 -1.34 -1.96
C LEU A 543 -25.07 -0.97 -1.70
N GLU A 544 -25.95 -1.95 -1.53
CA GLU A 544 -27.34 -1.72 -1.11
C GLU A 544 -27.40 -0.99 0.25
N GLN A 545 -26.61 -1.40 1.22
CA GLN A 545 -26.51 -0.74 2.54
C GLN A 545 -25.97 0.69 2.42
N LEU A 546 -25.09 0.95 1.46
CA LEU A 546 -24.55 2.27 1.15
C LEU A 546 -25.50 3.15 0.30
N GLY A 547 -26.71 2.64 0.01
CA GLY A 547 -27.76 3.35 -0.72
C GLY A 547 -27.56 3.39 -2.24
N ARG A 548 -26.96 2.32 -2.78
CA ARG A 548 -26.72 2.09 -4.21
C ARG A 548 -27.67 1.05 -4.78
#